data_7c956f9ab67fe0fd3a629a7c695d9d9b
#
_entry.id   7c956f9ab67fe0fd3a629a7c695d9d9b
#
_cell.length_a   1.000
_cell.length_b   1.000
_cell.length_c   1.000
_cell.angle_alpha   90.00
_cell.angle_beta   90.00
_cell.angle_gamma   90.00
#
_symmetry.space_group_name_H-M   'P 1'
#
loop_
_entity.id
_entity.type
_entity.pdbx_description
1 polymer ?
#
loop_
_entity_poly.entity_id
_entity_poly.type
_entity_poly.pdbx_seq_one_letter_code
_entity_poly.pdbx_strand_id
1 'polypeptide(L)'
;MKQVEQQDREFLFHGNVEDVDAFLKRHPEVFSDDVRTDFLQAAREEELSSVRANLFSWVYGVTVDWREEDSEIVRLFGEFLPGEVIVEETDEGLTLSYAGEIYSIPLTFSPNDRYITIRGIADIIQKQFEIRLFRDSYWSDTHVFVLMSHVQWQALERSHTAEVEKIFQKITPELDFP
;
A
#
# COMPACT_ATOMS: atom_id res chain seq x y z
N MET A 1 -8.35 8.54 -6.30
CA MET A 1 -7.21 8.43 -5.37
C MET A 1 -7.71 8.42 -3.93
N LYS A 2 -7.46 7.36 -3.17
CA LYS A 2 -7.69 7.36 -1.71
C LYS A 2 -6.64 8.26 -1.05
N GLN A 3 -7.04 9.46 -0.62
CA GLN A 3 -6.16 10.31 0.18
C GLN A 3 -6.22 9.87 1.64
N VAL A 4 -5.05 9.75 2.26
CA VAL A 4 -4.97 9.47 3.70
C VAL A 4 -5.42 10.72 4.45
N GLU A 5 -6.55 10.61 5.13
CA GLU A 5 -7.13 11.71 5.92
C GLU A 5 -6.26 12.03 7.15
N GLN A 6 -6.31 13.28 7.61
CA GLN A 6 -5.52 13.70 8.77
C GLN A 6 -5.85 12.86 10.02
N GLN A 7 -7.12 12.63 10.28
CA GLN A 7 -7.58 11.85 11.44
C GLN A 7 -7.10 10.39 11.40
N ASP A 8 -6.92 9.80 10.21
CA ASP A 8 -6.44 8.42 10.07
C ASP A 8 -4.90 8.35 10.21
N ARG A 9 -4.19 9.42 9.86
CA ARG A 9 -2.77 9.56 10.21
C ARG A 9 -2.57 9.67 11.71
N GLU A 10 -3.39 10.48 12.38
CA GLU A 10 -3.36 10.60 13.85
C GLU A 10 -3.72 9.28 14.52
N PHE A 11 -4.73 8.57 14.01
CA PHE A 11 -5.09 7.24 14.47
C PHE A 11 -3.92 6.25 14.37
N LEU A 12 -3.21 6.21 13.24
CA LEU A 12 -2.09 5.28 13.03
C LEU A 12 -1.04 5.37 14.14
N PHE A 13 -0.71 6.58 14.62
CA PHE A 13 0.37 6.78 15.58
C PHE A 13 -0.10 6.94 17.03
N HIS A 14 -1.28 7.49 17.26
CA HIS A 14 -1.75 7.91 18.58
C HIS A 14 -3.10 7.35 19.00
N GLY A 15 -3.82 6.64 18.10
CA GLY A 15 -5.13 6.10 18.43
C GLY A 15 -5.10 5.16 19.64
N ASN A 16 -6.08 5.30 20.50
CA ASN A 16 -6.34 4.39 21.62
C ASN A 16 -7.39 3.34 21.23
N VAL A 17 -7.79 2.47 22.16
CA VAL A 17 -8.77 1.39 21.89
C VAL A 17 -10.13 1.96 21.45
N GLU A 18 -10.54 3.12 21.97
CA GLU A 18 -11.81 3.76 21.62
C GLU A 18 -11.75 4.33 20.18
N ASP A 19 -10.57 4.79 19.74
CA ASP A 19 -10.35 5.29 18.38
C ASP A 19 -10.41 4.17 17.33
N VAL A 20 -10.18 2.91 17.72
CA VAL A 20 -10.34 1.74 16.82
C VAL A 20 -11.78 1.64 16.32
N ASP A 21 -12.76 1.73 17.21
CA ASP A 21 -14.19 1.70 16.81
C ASP A 21 -14.55 2.88 15.92
N ALA A 22 -14.02 4.06 16.22
CA ALA A 22 -14.22 5.25 15.41
C ALA A 22 -13.60 5.10 14.01
N PHE A 23 -12.40 4.53 13.89
CA PHE A 23 -11.75 4.23 12.62
C PHE A 23 -12.56 3.23 11.78
N LEU A 24 -12.98 2.12 12.38
CA LEU A 24 -13.80 1.09 11.72
C LEU A 24 -15.14 1.67 11.18
N LYS A 25 -15.76 2.58 11.93
CA LYS A 25 -17.00 3.26 11.52
C LYS A 25 -16.81 4.25 10.38
N ARG A 26 -15.62 4.83 10.21
CA ARG A 26 -15.32 5.72 9.08
C ARG A 26 -15.13 4.98 7.76
N HIS A 27 -14.79 3.69 7.83
CA HIS A 27 -14.50 2.85 6.66
C HIS A 27 -15.44 1.63 6.55
N PRO A 28 -16.77 1.86 6.52
CA PRO A 28 -17.75 0.76 6.52
C PRO A 28 -17.70 -0.09 5.24
N GLU A 29 -17.13 0.47 4.17
CA GLU A 29 -16.96 -0.23 2.90
C GLU A 29 -15.84 -1.27 2.93
N VAL A 30 -14.91 -1.17 3.89
CA VAL A 30 -13.75 -2.08 4.04
C VAL A 30 -14.05 -3.19 5.05
N PHE A 31 -14.79 -2.86 6.12
CA PHE A 31 -14.96 -3.74 7.27
C PHE A 31 -16.39 -4.25 7.41
N SER A 32 -16.61 -5.55 7.26
CA SER A 32 -17.86 -6.20 7.64
C SER A 32 -18.04 -6.22 9.17
N ASP A 33 -19.25 -6.48 9.65
CA ASP A 33 -19.55 -6.49 11.10
C ASP A 33 -18.75 -7.56 11.86
N ASP A 34 -18.50 -8.72 11.24
CA ASP A 34 -17.69 -9.78 11.83
C ASP A 34 -16.23 -9.34 11.98
N VAL A 35 -15.65 -8.78 10.91
CA VAL A 35 -14.27 -8.27 10.91
C VAL A 35 -14.10 -7.13 11.92
N ARG A 36 -15.11 -6.27 12.07
CA ARG A 36 -15.11 -5.20 13.10
C ARG A 36 -15.02 -5.76 14.49
N THR A 37 -15.80 -6.81 14.75
CA THR A 37 -15.82 -7.49 16.07
C THR A 37 -14.44 -8.06 16.39
N ASP A 38 -13.79 -8.71 15.43
CA ASP A 38 -12.45 -9.29 15.58
C ASP A 38 -11.41 -8.21 15.88
N PHE A 39 -11.40 -7.09 15.15
CA PHE A 39 -10.48 -5.98 15.40
C PHE A 39 -10.72 -5.28 16.74
N LEU A 40 -11.97 -5.16 17.19
CA LEU A 40 -12.29 -4.60 18.51
C LEU A 40 -11.84 -5.53 19.64
N GLN A 41 -11.84 -6.83 19.42
CA GLN A 41 -11.27 -7.80 20.34
C GLN A 41 -9.74 -7.71 20.33
N ALA A 42 -9.11 -7.76 19.16
CA ALA A 42 -7.66 -7.65 19.01
C ALA A 42 -7.11 -6.38 19.67
N ALA A 43 -7.80 -5.24 19.55
CA ALA A 43 -7.40 -3.98 20.17
C ALA A 43 -7.34 -4.01 21.70
N ARG A 44 -7.96 -5.00 22.34
CA ARG A 44 -7.95 -5.19 23.80
C ARG A 44 -6.94 -6.23 24.27
N GLU A 45 -6.55 -7.15 23.39
CA GLU A 45 -5.75 -8.34 23.71
C GLU A 45 -4.33 -8.28 23.15
N GLU A 46 -4.11 -7.48 22.09
CA GLU A 46 -2.86 -7.41 21.37
C GLU A 46 -2.15 -6.06 21.53
N GLU A 47 -0.95 -5.93 20.95
CA GLU A 47 -0.26 -4.66 20.88
C GLU A 47 -1.01 -3.67 19.97
N LEU A 48 -1.54 -2.61 20.56
CA LEU A 48 -2.40 -1.66 19.87
C LEU A 48 -1.74 -0.98 18.65
N SER A 49 -0.42 -0.81 18.67
CA SER A 49 0.33 -0.26 17.53
C SER A 49 0.24 -1.18 16.31
N SER A 50 0.31 -2.49 16.51
CA SER A 50 0.16 -3.49 15.43
C SER A 50 -1.27 -3.50 14.90
N VAL A 51 -2.27 -3.46 15.77
CA VAL A 51 -3.67 -3.41 15.36
C VAL A 51 -3.97 -2.16 14.53
N ARG A 52 -3.47 -0.98 14.94
CA ARG A 52 -3.63 0.26 14.17
C ARG A 52 -2.96 0.19 12.80
N ALA A 53 -1.73 -0.33 12.74
CA ALA A 53 -1.00 -0.48 11.49
C ALA A 53 -1.71 -1.44 10.52
N ASN A 54 -2.24 -2.56 11.03
CA ASN A 54 -3.04 -3.49 10.26
C ASN A 54 -4.33 -2.84 9.73
N LEU A 55 -5.10 -2.17 10.57
CA LEU A 55 -6.31 -1.46 10.15
C LEU A 55 -6.02 -0.41 9.07
N PHE A 56 -4.95 0.36 9.26
CA PHE A 56 -4.51 1.34 8.29
C PHE A 56 -4.15 0.69 6.94
N SER A 57 -3.43 -0.43 6.99
CA SER A 57 -3.05 -1.17 5.77
C SER A 57 -4.25 -1.77 5.03
N TRP A 58 -5.30 -2.17 5.72
CA TRP A 58 -6.54 -2.65 5.10
C TRP A 58 -7.27 -1.54 4.33
N VAL A 59 -7.25 -0.32 4.83
CA VAL A 59 -7.91 0.82 4.17
C VAL A 59 -7.09 1.41 3.04
N TYR A 60 -5.79 1.59 3.28
CA TYR A 60 -4.90 2.36 2.39
C TYR A 60 -3.87 1.50 1.66
N GLY A 61 -3.87 0.19 1.90
CA GLY A 61 -2.94 -0.74 1.27
C GLY A 61 -3.40 -1.24 -0.08
N VAL A 62 -2.43 -1.44 -0.96
CA VAL A 62 -2.55 -2.25 -2.17
C VAL A 62 -2.02 -3.63 -1.83
N THR A 63 -2.89 -4.62 -1.88
CA THR A 63 -2.55 -6.02 -1.56
C THR A 63 -2.17 -6.74 -2.84
N VAL A 64 -0.98 -7.35 -2.87
CA VAL A 64 -0.46 -8.10 -4.02
C VAL A 64 -0.16 -9.53 -3.57
N ASP A 65 -0.94 -10.48 -4.06
CA ASP A 65 -0.70 -11.91 -3.85
C ASP A 65 0.45 -12.40 -4.75
N TRP A 66 1.17 -13.44 -4.32
CA TRP A 66 2.28 -14.01 -5.10
C TRP A 66 1.83 -14.63 -6.45
N ARG A 67 0.53 -14.89 -6.61
CA ARG A 67 -0.09 -15.42 -7.84
C ARG A 67 -0.66 -14.33 -8.73
N GLU A 68 -0.58 -13.07 -8.31
CA GLU A 68 -1.16 -11.98 -9.08
C GLU A 68 -0.45 -11.81 -10.41
N GLU A 69 -1.23 -11.62 -11.48
CA GLU A 69 -0.70 -11.32 -12.81
C GLU A 69 -0.14 -9.90 -12.85
N ASP A 70 0.96 -9.70 -13.59
CA ASP A 70 1.66 -8.41 -13.64
C ASP A 70 0.77 -7.26 -14.10
N SER A 71 -0.12 -7.49 -15.06
CA SER A 71 -1.10 -6.50 -15.50
C SER A 71 -2.12 -6.16 -14.43
N GLU A 72 -2.51 -7.13 -13.59
CA GLU A 72 -3.43 -6.89 -12.48
C GLU A 72 -2.74 -6.11 -11.35
N ILE A 73 -1.47 -6.38 -11.07
CA ILE A 73 -0.67 -5.56 -10.14
C ILE A 73 -0.72 -4.07 -10.55
N VAL A 74 -0.55 -3.78 -11.84
CA VAL A 74 -0.66 -2.40 -12.35
C VAL A 74 -2.04 -1.81 -12.11
N ARG A 75 -3.12 -2.57 -12.34
CA ARG A 75 -4.50 -2.11 -12.12
C ARG A 75 -4.76 -1.82 -10.65
N LEU A 76 -4.31 -2.70 -9.75
CA LEU A 76 -4.45 -2.52 -8.29
C LEU A 76 -3.80 -1.19 -7.83
N PHE A 77 -2.59 -0.89 -8.27
CA PHE A 77 -1.95 0.40 -7.97
C PHE A 77 -2.66 1.57 -8.67
N GLY A 78 -3.19 1.34 -9.87
CA GLY A 78 -3.93 2.34 -10.64
C GLY A 78 -5.16 2.88 -9.91
N GLU A 79 -5.85 2.06 -9.10
CA GLU A 79 -6.99 2.49 -8.28
C GLU A 79 -6.62 3.58 -7.26
N PHE A 80 -5.37 3.62 -6.84
CA PHE A 80 -4.85 4.57 -5.85
C PHE A 80 -4.22 5.81 -6.50
N LEU A 81 -4.03 5.83 -7.81
CA LEU A 81 -3.46 6.96 -8.55
C LEU A 81 -4.55 7.95 -9.01
N PRO A 82 -4.21 9.23 -9.17
CA PRO A 82 -5.11 10.18 -9.81
C PRO A 82 -5.13 9.95 -11.32
N GLY A 83 -6.31 9.84 -11.88
CA GLY A 83 -6.48 9.59 -13.31
C GLY A 83 -6.55 8.11 -13.65
N GLU A 84 -6.74 7.85 -14.95
CA GLU A 84 -6.86 6.49 -15.47
C GLU A 84 -5.46 5.92 -15.73
N VAL A 85 -5.28 4.66 -15.38
CA VAL A 85 -4.12 3.84 -15.75
C VAL A 85 -4.61 2.75 -16.69
N ILE A 86 -4.07 2.73 -17.91
CA ILE A 86 -4.37 1.67 -18.88
C ILE A 86 -3.11 0.82 -19.01
N VAL A 87 -3.26 -0.51 -18.90
CA VAL A 87 -2.18 -1.47 -19.05
C VAL A 87 -2.51 -2.43 -20.17
N GLU A 88 -1.52 -2.70 -21.01
CA GLU A 88 -1.56 -3.69 -22.08
C GLU A 88 -0.36 -4.63 -21.96
N GLU A 89 -0.61 -5.92 -22.12
CA GLU A 89 0.44 -6.94 -22.18
C GLU A 89 1.01 -7.03 -23.58
N THR A 90 2.33 -7.18 -23.69
CA THR A 90 3.06 -7.32 -24.93
C THR A 90 4.03 -8.49 -24.84
N ASP A 91 4.62 -8.88 -25.97
CA ASP A 91 5.66 -9.93 -26.01
C ASP A 91 6.96 -9.53 -25.26
N GLU A 92 7.12 -8.26 -24.90
CA GLU A 92 8.28 -7.73 -24.20
C GLU A 92 7.99 -7.35 -22.73
N GLY A 93 6.74 -7.43 -22.29
CA GLY A 93 6.31 -7.06 -20.94
C GLY A 93 5.02 -6.26 -20.94
N LEU A 94 4.98 -5.16 -20.16
CA LEU A 94 3.80 -4.31 -20.03
C LEU A 94 4.02 -2.95 -20.68
N THR A 95 2.97 -2.43 -21.32
CA THR A 95 2.87 -1.03 -21.73
C THR A 95 1.81 -0.34 -20.88
N LEU A 96 2.16 0.79 -20.27
CA LEU A 96 1.27 1.58 -19.42
C LEU A 96 1.03 2.95 -20.02
N SER A 97 -0.23 3.34 -20.11
CA SER A 97 -0.63 4.73 -20.37
C SER A 97 -1.06 5.39 -19.07
N TYR A 98 -0.34 6.43 -18.64
CA TYR A 98 -0.64 7.17 -17.42
C TYR A 98 -0.26 8.64 -17.56
N ALA A 99 -1.12 9.55 -17.09
CA ALA A 99 -0.92 11.01 -17.12
C ALA A 99 -0.59 11.57 -18.52
N GLY A 100 -1.10 10.91 -19.58
CA GLY A 100 -0.87 11.32 -20.99
C GLY A 100 0.45 10.85 -21.59
N GLU A 101 1.23 10.06 -20.88
CA GLU A 101 2.48 9.46 -21.34
C GLU A 101 2.35 7.93 -21.43
N ILE A 102 3.21 7.31 -22.25
CA ILE A 102 3.29 5.86 -22.43
C ILE A 102 4.63 5.39 -21.86
N TYR A 103 4.56 4.37 -21.01
CA TYR A 103 5.71 3.76 -20.36
C TYR A 103 5.79 2.27 -20.69
N SER A 104 6.98 1.69 -20.60
CA SER A 104 7.20 0.26 -20.77
C SER A 104 7.85 -0.33 -19.53
N ILE A 105 7.36 -1.47 -19.07
CA ILE A 105 7.98 -2.30 -18.02
C ILE A 105 8.37 -3.62 -18.68
N PRO A 106 9.66 -3.82 -19.02
CA PRO A 106 10.10 -5.08 -19.60
C PRO A 106 10.04 -6.20 -18.56
N LEU A 107 9.46 -7.35 -18.96
CA LEU A 107 9.34 -8.53 -18.11
C LEU A 107 10.23 -9.66 -18.63
N THR A 108 10.56 -10.59 -17.75
CA THR A 108 11.35 -11.79 -18.06
C THR A 108 10.47 -13.03 -18.26
N PHE A 109 9.16 -12.90 -18.02
CA PHE A 109 8.16 -13.97 -17.99
C PHE A 109 8.53 -15.06 -16.98
N SER A 110 9.04 -14.64 -15.84
CA SER A 110 9.39 -15.48 -14.69
C SER A 110 8.50 -15.18 -13.48
N PRO A 111 8.41 -16.08 -12.51
CA PRO A 111 7.64 -15.84 -11.27
C PRO A 111 8.10 -14.63 -10.46
N ASN A 112 9.29 -14.08 -10.76
CA ASN A 112 9.83 -12.91 -10.05
C ASN A 112 9.45 -11.58 -10.70
N ASP A 113 8.74 -11.58 -11.81
CA ASP A 113 8.40 -10.37 -12.57
C ASP A 113 7.52 -9.40 -11.77
N ARG A 114 6.70 -9.89 -10.83
CA ARG A 114 5.90 -9.05 -9.94
C ARG A 114 6.75 -7.97 -9.24
N TYR A 115 8.00 -8.26 -8.90
CA TYR A 115 8.92 -7.29 -8.29
C TYR A 115 9.43 -6.28 -9.30
N ILE A 116 9.65 -6.71 -10.54
CA ILE A 116 9.97 -5.84 -11.68
C ILE A 116 8.79 -4.91 -11.92
N THR A 117 7.58 -5.43 -11.96
CA THR A 117 6.34 -4.65 -12.14
C THR A 117 6.15 -3.61 -11.04
N ILE A 118 6.28 -4.00 -9.77
CA ILE A 118 6.14 -3.07 -8.63
C ILE A 118 7.19 -1.96 -8.69
N ARG A 119 8.46 -2.29 -8.98
CA ARG A 119 9.53 -1.30 -9.14
C ARG A 119 9.30 -0.41 -10.36
N GLY A 120 8.86 -0.98 -11.48
CA GLY A 120 8.51 -0.23 -12.68
C GLY A 120 7.40 0.79 -12.44
N ILE A 121 6.35 0.40 -11.71
CA ILE A 121 5.29 1.35 -11.29
C ILE A 121 5.89 2.44 -10.39
N ALA A 122 6.69 2.06 -9.39
CA ALA A 122 7.32 3.02 -8.49
C ALA A 122 8.18 4.04 -9.25
N ASP A 123 8.94 3.60 -10.25
CA ASP A 123 9.76 4.48 -11.10
C ASP A 123 8.91 5.41 -11.97
N ILE A 124 7.80 4.93 -12.52
CA ILE A 124 6.90 5.73 -13.34
C ILE A 124 6.28 6.87 -12.55
N ILE A 125 5.84 6.58 -11.32
CA ILE A 125 5.13 7.56 -10.49
C ILE A 125 6.03 8.39 -9.57
N GLN A 126 7.33 8.13 -9.51
CA GLN A 126 8.28 8.68 -8.53
C GLN A 126 8.35 10.21 -8.46
N LYS A 127 7.91 10.92 -9.49
CA LYS A 127 7.90 12.41 -9.47
C LYS A 127 6.92 12.98 -8.44
N GLN A 128 5.83 12.29 -8.15
CA GLN A 128 4.74 12.79 -7.30
C GLN A 128 4.39 11.85 -6.14
N PHE A 129 4.64 10.56 -6.32
CA PHE A 129 4.21 9.51 -5.40
C PHE A 129 5.39 8.62 -5.02
N GLU A 130 5.25 7.96 -3.87
CA GLU A 130 6.19 6.95 -3.39
C GLU A 130 5.38 5.75 -2.87
N ILE A 131 5.80 4.55 -3.28
CA ILE A 131 5.26 3.29 -2.79
C ILE A 131 6.18 2.79 -1.68
N ARG A 132 5.59 2.36 -0.56
CA ARG A 132 6.31 1.69 0.52
C ARG A 132 5.66 0.37 0.86
N LEU A 133 6.49 -0.62 1.18
CA LEU A 133 6.05 -1.90 1.68
C LEU A 133 5.64 -1.77 3.15
N PHE A 134 4.49 -2.32 3.52
CA PHE A 134 4.09 -2.55 4.90
C PHE A 134 4.94 -3.70 5.46
N ARG A 135 5.80 -3.44 6.45
CA ARG A 135 6.84 -4.36 6.89
C ARG A 135 6.32 -5.70 7.41
N ASP A 136 5.18 -5.70 8.07
CA ASP A 136 4.62 -6.93 8.63
C ASP A 136 4.19 -7.92 7.54
N SER A 137 3.99 -7.45 6.30
CA SER A 137 3.70 -8.32 5.15
C SER A 137 4.95 -8.86 4.44
N TYR A 138 6.18 -8.46 4.84
CA TYR A 138 7.40 -8.81 4.13
C TYR A 138 7.64 -10.32 4.00
N TRP A 139 7.31 -11.09 5.04
CA TRP A 139 7.49 -12.55 5.07
C TRP A 139 6.23 -13.33 4.69
N SER A 140 5.21 -12.64 4.18
CA SER A 140 3.96 -13.23 3.75
C SER A 140 3.98 -13.56 2.25
N ASP A 141 3.19 -14.54 1.82
CA ASP A 141 2.90 -14.79 0.41
C ASP A 141 2.14 -13.61 -0.24
N THR A 142 1.56 -12.75 0.59
CA THR A 142 0.80 -11.57 0.17
C THR A 142 1.46 -10.33 0.73
N HIS A 143 1.97 -9.48 -0.15
CA HIS A 143 2.58 -8.22 0.22
C HIS A 143 1.56 -7.08 0.21
N VAL A 144 1.67 -6.18 1.18
CA VAL A 144 0.85 -4.97 1.25
C VAL A 144 1.72 -3.74 1.04
N PHE A 145 1.31 -2.90 0.11
CA PHE A 145 2.01 -1.66 -0.23
C PHE A 145 1.12 -0.47 0.05
N VAL A 146 1.69 0.62 0.51
CA VAL A 146 0.98 1.88 0.68
C VAL A 146 1.56 2.91 -0.28
N LEU A 147 0.67 3.46 -1.11
CA LEU A 147 0.98 4.49 -2.09
C LEU A 147 0.48 5.83 -1.59
N MET A 148 1.38 6.80 -1.41
CA MET A 148 1.03 8.17 -1.04
C MET A 148 1.89 9.17 -1.81
N SER A 149 1.40 10.42 -1.90
CA SER A 149 2.22 11.51 -2.44
C SER A 149 3.42 11.81 -1.52
N HIS A 150 4.48 12.36 -2.07
CA HIS A 150 5.63 12.81 -1.27
C HIS A 150 5.25 13.76 -0.15
N VAL A 151 4.25 14.63 -0.39
CA VAL A 151 3.75 15.57 0.63
C VAL A 151 3.13 14.83 1.82
N GLN A 152 2.37 13.75 1.54
CA GLN A 152 1.77 12.93 2.59
C GLN A 152 2.83 12.15 3.38
N TRP A 153 3.81 11.51 2.70
CA TRP A 153 4.92 10.84 3.36
C TRP A 153 5.74 11.81 4.22
N GLN A 154 6.09 12.98 3.70
CA GLN A 154 6.81 14.01 4.45
C GLN A 154 6.03 14.51 5.67
N ALA A 155 4.70 14.61 5.58
CA ALA A 155 3.87 15.00 6.71
C ALA A 155 3.91 13.94 7.83
N LEU A 156 3.91 12.65 7.49
CA LEU A 156 4.07 11.56 8.46
C LEU A 156 5.48 11.55 9.07
N GLU A 157 6.51 11.64 8.24
CA GLU A 157 7.91 11.58 8.67
C GLU A 157 8.29 12.76 9.58
N ARG A 158 7.77 13.97 9.35
CA ARG A 158 8.09 15.14 10.19
C ARG A 158 7.76 14.93 11.66
N SER A 159 6.72 14.20 11.97
CA SER A 159 6.21 14.02 13.33
C SER A 159 6.54 12.64 13.91
N HIS A 160 6.77 11.63 13.05
CA HIS A 160 6.82 10.23 13.43
C HIS A 160 7.87 9.43 12.65
N THR A 161 9.06 9.98 12.40
CA THR A 161 10.10 9.35 11.57
C THR A 161 10.39 7.92 11.97
N ALA A 162 10.66 7.66 13.25
CA ALA A 162 11.02 6.33 13.73
C ALA A 162 9.87 5.32 13.62
N GLU A 163 8.64 5.76 13.87
CA GLU A 163 7.43 4.94 13.75
C GLU A 163 7.14 4.62 12.29
N VAL A 164 7.27 5.60 11.39
CA VAL A 164 7.10 5.40 9.95
C VAL A 164 8.11 4.38 9.42
N GLU A 165 9.38 4.50 9.79
CA GLU A 165 10.43 3.55 9.39
C GLU A 165 10.23 2.16 9.99
N LYS A 166 9.59 2.05 11.16
CA LYS A 166 9.26 0.78 11.79
C LYS A 166 8.10 0.07 11.07
N ILE A 167 7.12 0.83 10.55
CA ILE A 167 5.91 0.29 9.91
C ILE A 167 6.10 0.10 8.39
N PHE A 168 6.78 1.03 7.74
CA PHE A 168 6.90 1.06 6.28
C PHE A 168 8.35 1.00 5.82
N GLN A 169 8.58 0.27 4.74
CA GLN A 169 9.88 0.15 4.10
C GLN A 169 9.85 0.74 2.69
N LYS A 170 10.81 1.63 2.40
CA LYS A 170 10.99 2.16 1.04
C LYS A 170 11.37 1.05 0.08
N ILE A 171 10.82 1.10 -1.12
CA ILE A 171 11.21 0.21 -2.20
C ILE A 171 12.48 0.78 -2.82
N THR A 172 13.57 0.03 -2.72
CA THR A 172 14.85 0.37 -3.34
C THR A 172 15.23 -0.71 -4.34
N PRO A 173 16.17 -0.44 -5.27
CA PRO A 173 16.67 -1.46 -6.18
C PRO A 173 17.26 -2.69 -5.47
N GLU A 174 17.79 -2.49 -4.27
CA GLU A 174 18.41 -3.53 -3.44
C GLU A 174 17.42 -4.30 -2.56
N LEU A 175 16.17 -3.82 -2.43
CA LEU A 175 15.15 -4.52 -1.67
C LEU A 175 14.83 -5.83 -2.38
N ASP A 176 15.26 -6.92 -1.78
CA ASP A 176 14.92 -8.26 -2.21
C ASP A 176 13.62 -8.68 -1.51
N PHE A 177 12.68 -9.19 -2.29
CA PHE A 177 11.42 -9.71 -1.77
C PHE A 177 11.56 -11.23 -1.67
N PRO A 178 11.15 -11.85 -0.56
CA PRO A 178 11.21 -13.29 -0.37
C PRO A 178 10.30 -14.09 -1.30
#